data_f963f45a862a2ea8b646b8aaa5084275
#
_entry.id   f963f45a862a2ea8b646b8aaa5084275
#
_cell.length_a   1.000
_cell.length_b   1.000
_cell.length_c   1.000
_cell.angle_alpha   90.00
_cell.angle_beta   90.00
_cell.angle_gamma   90.00
#
_symmetry.space_group_name_H-M   'P 1'
#
loop_
_entity.id
_entity.type
_entity.pdbx_description
1 polymer ?
#
loop_
_entity_poly.entity_id
_entity_poly.type
_entity_poly.pdbx_seq_one_letter_code
_entity_poly.pdbx_strand_id
1 'polypeptide(L)'
;RDTDRSRGLGDVYKRQAMNSDTFVEFSGSDGDVYSYDTFTLYFTNKNGDKLVEEQRSVRYRRNLPKATVVLEQLARGPLEKDHYPTIPENSEVLSLTKANGICYVDYNSVFQDYALNVSEQIPIYSVVNTLIAATDVDKVEISIEGNKEVTFGQNMQLYKFYEWNDSLLASTKAKKEQN
;
A
#
# COMPACT_ATOMS: atom_id res chain seq x y z
N ARG A 1 2.89 30.33 31.54
CA ARG A 1 2.98 29.92 31.31
C ARG A 1 2.95 29.28 30.79
N ASP A 2 2.69 28.83 30.74
CA ASP A 2 2.55 28.00 30.28
C ASP A 2 3.07 27.74 29.25
N THR A 3 3.36 27.88 28.97
CA THR A 3 3.81 27.67 27.94
C THR A 3 4.73 26.80 27.96
N ASP A 4 5.18 26.61 28.62
CA ASP A 4 6.03 25.84 28.71
C ASP A 4 5.59 24.63 28.63
N ARG A 5 4.74 24.47 29.19
CA ARG A 5 4.27 23.39 29.18
C ARG A 5 4.36 22.89 27.91
N SER A 6 4.13 23.49 27.08
CA SER A 6 4.03 22.97 25.84
C SER A 6 5.26 22.59 25.25
N ARG A 7 6.26 23.13 25.62
CA ARG A 7 7.39 22.88 24.95
C ARG A 7 7.91 21.57 25.08
N GLY A 8 7.88 21.07 26.10
CA GLY A 8 8.49 19.86 26.25
C GLY A 8 7.85 18.86 25.46
N LEU A 9 6.68 19.08 25.14
CA LEU A 9 6.01 18.20 24.36
C LEU A 9 6.63 17.97 23.10
N GLY A 10 7.03 18.94 22.47
CA GLY A 10 7.55 18.84 21.16
C GLY A 10 8.70 17.92 21.07
N ASP A 11 9.57 17.95 21.96
CA ASP A 11 10.67 17.12 21.90
C ASP A 11 10.36 15.73 22.04
N VAL A 12 9.54 15.40 22.93
CA VAL A 12 9.20 14.10 23.18
C VAL A 12 8.66 13.40 22.01
N TYR A 13 7.68 13.91 21.40
CA TYR A 13 7.09 13.13 20.41
C TYR A 13 7.90 13.07 19.17
N LYS A 14 8.90 13.82 19.05
CA LYS A 14 9.69 13.74 17.94
C LYS A 14 10.42 12.47 17.90
N ARG A 15 11.00 12.05 18.94
CA ARG A 15 11.67 10.87 18.87
C ARG A 15 10.79 9.71 18.87
N GLN A 16 9.59 9.87 19.28
CA GLN A 16 8.76 8.80 19.24
C GLN A 16 8.34 8.38 17.93
N ALA A 17 8.52 9.19 16.97
CA ALA A 17 8.17 8.85 15.68
C ALA A 17 8.89 7.62 15.25
N MET A 18 9.96 7.29 15.85
CA MET A 18 10.64 6.16 15.44
C MET A 18 10.06 4.95 15.99
N ASN A 19 9.35 5.08 17.05
CA ASN A 19 8.85 3.98 17.68
C ASN A 19 7.40 4.16 17.78
N SER A 20 6.72 3.68 16.86
CA SER A 20 5.33 3.96 16.75
C SER A 20 4.55 3.63 17.98
N ASP A 21 5.00 2.76 18.76
CA ASP A 21 4.25 2.43 19.87
C ASP A 21 4.23 3.46 20.90
N THR A 22 5.22 4.26 20.96
CA THR A 22 5.26 5.25 21.97
C THR A 22 4.84 6.57 21.46
N PHE A 23 4.27 6.63 20.31
CA PHE A 23 3.90 7.86 19.75
C PHE A 23 2.95 8.61 20.62
N VAL A 24 3.23 9.80 20.87
CA VAL A 24 2.38 10.61 21.65
C VAL A 24 1.36 11.32 20.84
N GLU A 25 0.16 11.20 21.18
CA GLU A 25 -0.86 11.81 20.47
C GLU A 25 -0.83 13.27 20.58
N PHE A 26 -0.67 13.95 19.57
CA PHE A 26 -0.63 15.34 19.62
C PHE A 26 -1.92 15.91 19.25
N SER A 27 -2.56 16.46 20.12
CA SER A 27 -3.83 16.92 19.82
C SER A 27 -3.81 18.28 19.46
N GLY A 28 -3.14 18.71 18.81
CA GLY A 28 -3.10 19.98 18.50
C GLY A 28 -4.33 20.50 18.13
N SER A 29 -4.53 20.91 17.16
CA SER A 29 -5.59 21.56 16.82
C SER A 29 -6.60 20.76 16.33
N ASP A 30 -7.57 21.19 16.50
CA ASP A 30 -8.70 20.80 16.01
C ASP A 30 -8.71 19.87 14.98
N GLY A 31 -8.75 18.82 15.20
CA GLY A 31 -9.10 18.04 14.21
C GLY A 31 -8.20 17.00 13.76
N ASP A 32 -7.05 16.97 14.16
CA ASP A 32 -6.19 15.95 13.73
C ASP A 32 -6.51 14.71 14.54
N VAL A 33 -7.40 13.92 14.03
CA VAL A 33 -7.73 12.69 14.68
C VAL A 33 -7.12 11.57 13.89
N TYR A 34 -6.56 10.62 14.58
CA TYR A 34 -5.86 9.51 13.97
C TYR A 34 -6.58 8.19 14.18
N SER A 35 -6.37 7.29 13.28
CA SER A 35 -6.83 5.92 13.37
C SER A 35 -5.63 5.00 13.35
N TYR A 36 -5.81 3.82 13.91
CA TYR A 36 -4.80 2.79 13.87
C TYR A 36 -5.46 1.55 13.31
N ASP A 37 -4.88 0.99 12.28
CA ASP A 37 -5.42 -0.24 11.69
C ASP A 37 -4.26 -1.13 11.28
N THR A 38 -4.52 -2.42 11.23
CA THR A 38 -3.54 -3.36 10.71
C THR A 38 -4.01 -3.77 9.32
N PHE A 39 -3.16 -3.53 8.35
CA PHE A 39 -3.48 -3.84 6.97
C PHE A 39 -2.63 -5.00 6.46
N THR A 40 -3.15 -5.72 5.49
CA THR A 40 -2.38 -6.74 4.80
C THR A 40 -1.88 -6.15 3.48
N LEU A 41 -0.58 -6.11 3.32
CA LEU A 41 0.03 -5.60 2.11
C LEU A 41 0.62 -6.78 1.35
N TYR A 42 0.67 -6.69 0.04
CA TYR A 42 1.19 -7.77 -0.78
C TYR A 42 2.46 -7.35 -1.48
N PHE A 43 3.58 -7.88 -1.03
CA PHE A 43 4.88 -7.63 -1.63
C PHE A 43 5.29 -8.88 -2.42
N THR A 44 6.52 -9.02 -2.82
CA THR A 44 6.92 -10.17 -3.60
C THR A 44 8.02 -10.97 -2.91
N ASN A 45 8.16 -12.22 -3.33
CA ASN A 45 9.21 -13.10 -2.83
C ASN A 45 10.53 -12.80 -3.53
N LYS A 46 11.57 -13.50 -3.16
CA LYS A 46 12.89 -13.28 -3.71
C LYS A 46 12.95 -13.48 -5.21
N ASN A 47 12.18 -14.41 -5.73
CA ASN A 47 12.19 -14.67 -7.16
C ASN A 47 11.37 -13.67 -7.97
N GLY A 48 10.57 -12.86 -7.32
CA GLY A 48 9.75 -11.88 -8.03
C GLY A 48 8.61 -12.49 -8.79
N ASP A 49 8.16 -13.67 -8.42
CA ASP A 49 7.08 -14.36 -9.16
C ASP A 49 5.86 -14.69 -8.32
N LYS A 50 5.90 -14.42 -7.03
CA LYS A 50 4.75 -14.67 -6.16
C LYS A 50 4.56 -13.52 -5.20
N LEU A 51 3.33 -13.34 -4.73
CA LEU A 51 3.03 -12.33 -3.73
C LEU A 51 3.11 -12.93 -2.35
N VAL A 52 3.64 -12.18 -1.42
CA VAL A 52 3.74 -12.57 -0.02
C VAL A 52 3.04 -11.53 0.84
N GLU A 53 2.36 -11.99 1.86
CA GLU A 53 1.59 -11.10 2.72
C GLU A 53 2.45 -10.50 3.80
N GLU A 54 2.24 -9.23 4.07
CA GLU A 54 2.91 -8.58 5.18
C GLU A 54 1.87 -7.82 5.97
N GLN A 55 1.77 -8.09 7.26
CA GLN A 55 0.83 -7.35 8.10
C GLN A 55 1.53 -6.11 8.60
N ARG A 56 0.85 -4.99 8.51
CA ARG A 56 1.46 -3.73 8.95
C ARG A 56 0.44 -2.89 9.71
N SER A 57 0.80 -2.52 10.93
CA SER A 57 -0.04 -1.63 11.71
C SER A 57 0.34 -0.20 11.38
N VAL A 58 -0.63 0.59 11.04
CA VAL A 58 -0.38 1.93 10.55
C VAL A 58 -1.22 2.93 11.31
N ARG A 59 -0.61 4.03 11.71
CA ARG A 59 -1.33 5.14 12.28
C ARG A 59 -1.47 6.16 11.16
N TYR A 60 -2.66 6.63 10.93
CA TYR A 60 -2.91 7.57 9.84
C TYR A 60 -4.01 8.55 10.22
N ARG A 61 -4.13 9.66 9.49
CA ARG A 61 -5.18 10.61 9.76
C ARG A 61 -6.51 10.00 9.40
N ARG A 62 -7.48 10.14 10.28
CA ARG A 62 -8.76 9.49 10.10
C ARG A 62 -9.48 9.90 8.82
N ASN A 63 -9.21 11.09 8.33
CA ASN A 63 -9.88 11.55 7.13
C ASN A 63 -9.26 11.01 5.83
N LEU A 64 -8.19 10.24 5.92
CA LEU A 64 -7.63 9.66 4.71
C LEU A 64 -8.34 8.36 4.38
N PRO A 65 -8.65 8.14 3.12
CA PRO A 65 -9.22 6.86 2.72
C PRO A 65 -8.22 5.74 2.95
N LYS A 66 -8.70 4.58 3.35
CA LYS A 66 -7.80 3.44 3.57
C LYS A 66 -7.07 3.06 2.31
N ALA A 67 -7.70 3.26 1.15
CA ALA A 67 -7.02 2.97 -0.12
C ALA A 67 -5.75 3.81 -0.26
N THR A 68 -5.82 5.09 0.10
CA THR A 68 -4.65 5.95 0.04
C THR A 68 -3.58 5.46 1.00
N VAL A 69 -3.99 5.10 2.20
CA VAL A 69 -3.07 4.67 3.24
C VAL A 69 -2.29 3.44 2.79
N VAL A 70 -2.99 2.43 2.27
CA VAL A 70 -2.31 1.19 1.90
C VAL A 70 -1.43 1.36 0.68
N LEU A 71 -1.80 2.21 -0.27
CA LEU A 71 -0.94 2.43 -1.42
C LEU A 71 0.32 3.21 -1.04
N GLU A 72 0.23 4.08 -0.07
CA GLU A 72 1.41 4.75 0.44
C GLU A 72 2.33 3.77 1.12
N GLN A 73 1.77 2.85 1.89
CA GLN A 73 2.58 1.85 2.56
C GLN A 73 3.21 0.89 1.56
N LEU A 74 2.49 0.56 0.51
CA LEU A 74 3.03 -0.31 -0.52
C LEU A 74 4.21 0.38 -1.21
N ALA A 75 4.11 1.68 -1.45
CA ALA A 75 5.17 2.44 -2.08
C ALA A 75 6.42 2.53 -1.20
N ARG A 76 6.25 2.48 0.10
CA ARG A 76 7.38 2.52 1.01
C ARG A 76 8.18 1.23 0.99
N GLY A 77 7.59 0.18 0.50
CA GLY A 77 8.28 -1.10 0.40
C GLY A 77 8.12 -1.96 1.65
N PRO A 78 8.63 -3.17 1.58
CA PRO A 78 8.43 -4.14 2.66
C PRO A 78 9.35 -3.88 3.85
N LEU A 79 8.91 -4.35 5.00
CA LEU A 79 9.70 -4.27 6.22
C LEU A 79 10.15 -5.65 6.68
N GLU A 80 9.48 -6.69 6.23
CA GLU A 80 9.84 -8.03 6.67
C GLU A 80 10.95 -8.62 5.84
N LYS A 81 11.74 -9.45 6.48
CA LYS A 81 12.83 -10.09 5.81
C LYS A 81 12.29 -10.99 4.72
N ASP A 82 12.99 -11.10 3.64
CA ASP A 82 12.63 -11.94 2.50
C ASP A 82 11.39 -11.48 1.75
N HIS A 83 10.95 -10.26 2.01
CA HIS A 83 9.94 -9.61 1.21
C HIS A 83 10.63 -8.54 0.36
N TYR A 84 10.18 -8.39 -0.87
CA TYR A 84 10.83 -7.48 -1.81
C TYR A 84 9.82 -6.51 -2.44
N PRO A 85 10.25 -5.36 -2.89
CA PRO A 85 9.30 -4.35 -3.42
C PRO A 85 8.62 -4.81 -4.69
N THR A 86 7.39 -4.34 -4.89
CA THR A 86 6.62 -4.66 -6.06
C THR A 86 6.36 -3.45 -6.94
N ILE A 87 6.64 -2.26 -6.44
CA ILE A 87 6.33 -1.02 -7.13
C ILE A 87 7.64 -0.26 -7.36
N PRO A 88 7.90 0.26 -8.55
CA PRO A 88 9.14 1.00 -8.77
C PRO A 88 9.21 2.23 -7.87
N GLU A 89 10.41 2.54 -7.45
CA GLU A 89 10.64 3.70 -6.61
C GLU A 89 10.22 4.94 -7.39
N ASN A 90 9.59 5.86 -6.73
CA ASN A 90 9.07 7.08 -7.32
C ASN A 90 7.79 6.92 -8.14
N SER A 91 7.16 5.75 -8.04
CA SER A 91 5.80 5.62 -8.56
C SER A 91 4.87 6.43 -7.68
N GLU A 92 4.04 7.23 -8.28
CA GLU A 92 3.11 8.06 -7.52
C GLU A 92 1.69 7.87 -7.97
N VAL A 93 0.77 7.82 -7.03
CA VAL A 93 -0.65 7.74 -7.33
C VAL A 93 -1.11 9.16 -7.66
N LEU A 94 -1.54 9.39 -8.88
CA LEU A 94 -2.00 10.70 -9.31
C LEU A 94 -3.45 10.92 -8.95
N SER A 95 -4.26 9.88 -8.95
CA SER A 95 -5.64 10.00 -8.49
C SER A 95 -6.16 8.64 -8.03
N LEU A 96 -7.14 8.67 -7.18
CA LEU A 96 -7.68 7.47 -6.59
C LEU A 96 -9.15 7.73 -6.27
N THR A 97 -10.04 7.00 -6.91
CA THR A 97 -11.46 7.16 -6.66
C THR A 97 -12.11 5.80 -6.51
N LYS A 98 -13.24 5.78 -5.88
CA LYS A 98 -13.97 4.54 -5.65
C LYS A 98 -15.42 4.76 -6.01
N ALA A 99 -15.97 3.88 -6.80
CA ALA A 99 -17.37 3.97 -7.19
C ALA A 99 -17.90 2.59 -7.50
N ASN A 100 -19.05 2.26 -6.96
CA ASN A 100 -19.73 1.00 -7.27
C ASN A 100 -18.89 -0.25 -7.06
N GLY A 101 -18.12 -0.26 -5.99
CA GLY A 101 -17.30 -1.44 -5.68
C GLY A 101 -16.03 -1.53 -6.49
N ILE A 102 -15.71 -0.49 -7.26
CA ILE A 102 -14.51 -0.49 -8.09
C ILE A 102 -13.60 0.63 -7.64
N CYS A 103 -12.32 0.35 -7.52
CA CYS A 103 -11.33 1.36 -7.21
C CYS A 103 -10.59 1.72 -8.49
N TYR A 104 -10.53 3.01 -8.81
CA TYR A 104 -9.83 3.48 -10.00
C TYR A 104 -8.57 4.18 -9.51
N VAL A 105 -7.42 3.66 -9.90
CA VAL A 105 -6.17 4.24 -9.46
C VAL A 105 -5.33 4.64 -10.66
N ASP A 106 -4.85 5.87 -10.66
CA ASP A 106 -4.04 6.38 -11.76
C ASP A 106 -2.64 6.60 -11.23
N TYR A 107 -1.67 6.01 -11.88
CA TYR A 107 -0.26 6.14 -11.51
C TYR A 107 0.49 7.00 -12.52
N ASN A 108 1.62 7.55 -12.10
CA ASN A 108 2.49 8.25 -13.02
C ASN A 108 3.22 7.21 -13.89
N SER A 109 3.91 7.66 -14.91
CA SER A 109 4.52 6.74 -15.87
C SER A 109 5.64 5.89 -15.26
N VAL A 110 6.18 6.29 -14.13
CA VAL A 110 7.22 5.53 -13.47
C VAL A 110 6.72 4.12 -13.09
N PHE A 111 5.43 3.98 -12.86
CA PHE A 111 4.87 2.69 -12.52
C PHE A 111 5.17 1.64 -13.60
N GLN A 112 5.37 2.06 -14.82
CA GLN A 112 5.65 1.15 -15.92
C GLN A 112 7.13 0.82 -16.06
N ASP A 113 7.98 1.41 -15.22
CA ASP A 113 9.39 1.22 -15.34
C ASP A 113 9.77 -0.16 -14.88
N TYR A 114 10.57 -0.85 -15.61
CA TYR A 114 10.94 -2.21 -15.27
C TYR A 114 12.25 -2.32 -14.51
N ALA A 115 12.47 -1.41 -13.62
CA ALA A 115 13.67 -1.45 -12.80
C ALA A 115 13.67 -2.66 -11.87
N LEU A 116 12.50 -3.18 -11.56
CA LEU A 116 12.41 -4.32 -10.66
C LEU A 116 12.41 -5.61 -11.45
N ASN A 117 13.11 -6.58 -10.92
CA ASN A 117 13.18 -7.86 -11.59
C ASN A 117 12.05 -8.74 -11.10
N VAL A 118 10.86 -8.46 -11.56
CA VAL A 118 9.67 -9.21 -11.14
C VAL A 118 8.83 -9.54 -12.37
N SER A 119 7.97 -10.53 -12.26
CA SER A 119 7.10 -10.86 -13.37
C SER A 119 6.09 -9.74 -13.55
N GLU A 120 5.60 -9.56 -14.76
CA GLU A 120 4.74 -8.41 -15.06
C GLU A 120 3.44 -8.39 -14.26
N GLN A 121 3.00 -9.52 -13.75
CA GLN A 121 1.78 -9.57 -12.97
C GLN A 121 1.98 -9.04 -11.55
N ILE A 122 3.19 -9.05 -11.06
CA ILE A 122 3.44 -8.71 -9.66
C ILE A 122 3.07 -7.27 -9.32
N PRO A 123 3.49 -6.25 -10.05
CA PRO A 123 3.09 -4.89 -9.65
C PRO A 123 1.59 -4.70 -9.71
N ILE A 124 0.96 -5.25 -10.72
CA ILE A 124 -0.48 -5.10 -10.89
C ILE A 124 -1.24 -5.76 -9.75
N TYR A 125 -0.96 -7.02 -9.49
CA TYR A 125 -1.72 -7.73 -8.45
C TYR A 125 -1.27 -7.36 -7.03
N SER A 126 -0.10 -6.80 -6.87
CA SER A 126 0.30 -6.23 -5.59
C SER A 126 -0.67 -5.09 -5.24
N VAL A 127 -0.96 -4.22 -6.19
CA VAL A 127 -1.88 -3.13 -5.99
C VAL A 127 -3.31 -3.65 -5.83
N VAL A 128 -3.72 -4.54 -6.72
CA VAL A 128 -5.09 -5.06 -6.72
C VAL A 128 -5.42 -5.81 -5.42
N ASN A 129 -4.59 -6.76 -5.06
CA ASN A 129 -4.86 -7.55 -3.86
C ASN A 129 -4.76 -6.71 -2.58
N THR A 130 -3.84 -5.76 -2.55
CA THR A 130 -3.71 -4.89 -1.39
C THR A 130 -4.96 -4.00 -1.23
N LEU A 131 -5.46 -3.44 -2.32
CA LEU A 131 -6.64 -2.61 -2.25
C LEU A 131 -7.89 -3.41 -1.88
N ILE A 132 -8.03 -4.58 -2.44
CA ILE A 132 -9.20 -5.40 -2.15
C ILE A 132 -9.16 -5.90 -0.70
N ALA A 133 -7.99 -6.22 -0.19
CA ALA A 133 -7.88 -6.66 1.19
C ALA A 133 -8.17 -5.52 2.18
N ALA A 134 -7.89 -4.28 1.81
CA ALA A 134 -7.97 -3.18 2.74
C ALA A 134 -9.29 -2.41 2.67
N THR A 135 -10.07 -2.59 1.63
CA THR A 135 -11.28 -1.81 1.43
C THR A 135 -12.44 -2.73 1.04
N ASP A 136 -13.56 -2.14 0.73
CA ASP A 136 -14.72 -2.92 0.35
C ASP A 136 -14.90 -3.02 -1.16
N VAL A 137 -13.86 -2.74 -1.94
CA VAL A 137 -13.97 -2.88 -3.38
C VAL A 137 -13.69 -4.33 -3.76
N ASP A 138 -14.21 -4.74 -4.89
CA ASP A 138 -13.92 -6.09 -5.40
C ASP A 138 -13.26 -6.04 -6.77
N LYS A 139 -13.09 -4.86 -7.33
CA LYS A 139 -12.41 -4.71 -8.61
C LYS A 139 -11.53 -3.47 -8.59
N VAL A 140 -10.49 -3.48 -9.40
CA VAL A 140 -9.56 -2.36 -9.49
C VAL A 140 -9.25 -2.11 -10.96
N GLU A 141 -9.28 -0.85 -11.37
CA GLU A 141 -8.83 -0.48 -12.71
C GLU A 141 -7.63 0.43 -12.54
N ILE A 142 -6.56 0.15 -13.26
CA ILE A 142 -5.34 0.94 -13.18
C ILE A 142 -5.15 1.71 -14.47
N SER A 143 -4.74 2.96 -14.38
CA SER A 143 -4.42 3.75 -15.55
C SER A 143 -3.06 4.40 -15.33
N ILE A 144 -2.46 4.89 -16.40
CA ILE A 144 -1.17 5.54 -16.34
C ILE A 144 -1.34 6.92 -16.94
N GLU A 145 -1.17 7.92 -16.09
CA GLU A 145 -1.34 9.33 -16.50
C GLU A 145 -2.63 9.56 -17.26
N GLY A 146 -3.69 8.99 -16.74
CA GLY A 146 -5.01 9.14 -17.28
C GLY A 146 -5.35 8.20 -18.42
N ASN A 147 -4.38 7.42 -18.89
CA ASN A 147 -4.63 6.52 -20.01
C ASN A 147 -4.76 5.09 -19.50
N LYS A 148 -5.89 4.47 -19.77
CA LYS A 148 -6.07 3.08 -19.37
C LYS A 148 -5.83 2.12 -20.51
N GLU A 149 -5.70 2.64 -21.73
CA GLU A 149 -5.43 1.76 -22.86
C GLU A 149 -3.94 1.57 -22.99
N VAL A 150 -3.36 0.97 -21.99
CA VAL A 150 -1.92 0.77 -21.90
C VAL A 150 -1.66 -0.70 -21.77
N THR A 151 -0.64 -1.18 -22.44
CA THR A 151 -0.16 -2.53 -22.24
C THR A 151 0.97 -2.44 -21.23
N PHE A 152 0.77 -3.09 -20.11
CA PHE A 152 1.77 -3.11 -19.05
C PHE A 152 2.61 -4.35 -19.28
N GLY A 153 3.90 -4.17 -19.31
CA GLY A 153 4.74 -5.28 -19.64
C GLY A 153 4.59 -5.65 -21.09
N GLN A 154 4.60 -6.90 -21.34
CA GLN A 154 4.46 -7.37 -22.70
C GLN A 154 3.03 -7.76 -23.01
N ASN A 155 2.32 -8.19 -22.01
CA ASN A 155 1.03 -8.80 -22.27
C ASN A 155 -0.15 -8.33 -21.44
N MET A 156 0.04 -7.49 -20.45
CA MET A 156 -1.07 -7.15 -19.57
C MET A 156 -1.76 -5.88 -20.02
N GLN A 157 -3.03 -5.98 -20.29
CA GLN A 157 -3.81 -4.82 -20.70
C GLN A 157 -4.41 -4.17 -19.47
N LEU A 158 -4.25 -2.86 -19.34
CA LEU A 158 -4.79 -2.18 -18.19
C LEU A 158 -6.24 -1.76 -18.34
N TYR A 159 -6.79 -1.81 -19.55
CA TYR A 159 -8.16 -1.41 -19.75
C TYR A 159 -9.14 -2.50 -19.36
N LYS A 160 -9.04 -3.02 -18.19
CA LYS A 160 -10.00 -3.99 -17.69
C LYS A 160 -10.04 -3.90 -16.20
N PHE A 161 -11.04 -4.51 -15.59
CA PHE A 161 -11.13 -4.55 -14.15
C PHE A 161 -10.42 -5.79 -13.63
N TYR A 162 -9.47 -5.60 -12.75
CA TYR A 162 -8.74 -6.69 -12.16
C TYR A 162 -9.41 -7.09 -10.85
N GLU A 163 -9.40 -8.37 -10.56
CA GLU A 163 -10.00 -8.91 -9.35
C GLU A 163 -8.95 -9.64 -8.52
N TRP A 164 -9.33 -10.05 -7.36
CA TRP A 164 -8.44 -10.78 -6.46
C TRP A 164 -7.83 -11.97 -7.18
N ASN A 165 -6.55 -12.18 -6.96
CA ASN A 165 -5.86 -13.29 -7.62
C ASN A 165 -5.13 -14.14 -6.59
N ASP A 166 -5.68 -15.30 -6.27
CA ASP A 166 -5.09 -16.24 -5.37
C ASP A 166 -3.91 -16.95 -5.95
N SER A 167 -3.88 -17.11 -7.25
CA SER A 167 -2.87 -17.97 -7.87
C SER A 167 -1.46 -17.43 -7.75
N LEU A 168 -1.34 -16.14 -7.50
CA LEU A 168 -0.03 -15.56 -7.32
C LEU A 168 0.45 -15.61 -5.88
N LEU A 169 -0.39 -16.00 -4.94
CA LEU A 169 0.02 -15.98 -3.55
C LEU A 169 1.03 -17.08 -3.27
N ALA A 170 2.08 -16.72 -2.59
CA ALA A 170 3.03 -17.71 -2.13
C ALA A 170 2.31 -18.44 -1.03
N SER A 171 2.40 -19.68 -1.05
CA SER A 171 1.52 -20.45 -0.33
C SER A 171 1.52 -20.41 1.14
N THR A 172 0.50 -19.88 1.66
CA THR A 172 0.22 -20.04 3.01
C THR A 172 -0.24 -21.45 3.19
N LYS A 173 -0.56 -22.14 2.14
CA LYS A 173 -0.94 -23.47 2.24
C LYS A 173 0.10 -24.31 2.83
N ALA A 174 1.32 -24.06 2.47
CA ALA A 174 2.41 -24.84 2.97
C ALA A 174 2.46 -24.76 4.47
N LYS A 175 2.12 -23.66 5.04
CA LYS A 175 2.15 -23.53 6.46
C LYS A 175 1.08 -24.35 7.12
N LYS A 176 -0.05 -24.45 6.52
CA LYS A 176 -1.12 -25.20 7.08
C LYS A 176 -0.83 -26.66 7.05
N GLU A 177 -0.18 -27.09 6.03
CA GLU A 177 0.12 -28.48 5.91
C GLU A 177 1.14 -28.95 6.89
N GLN A 178 1.91 -28.06 7.43
CA GLN A 178 2.90 -28.43 8.37
C GLN A 178 2.33 -28.55 9.76
N ASN A 179 1.13 -28.15 9.95
CA ASN A 179 0.49 -28.30 11.21
C ASN A 179 -0.48 -29.45 11.19
#